data_44f7cc81f442cf22b057c164162e6a36
#
_entry.id   44f7cc81f442cf22b057c164162e6a36
#
_cell.length_a   1.000
_cell.length_b   1.000
_cell.length_c   1.000
_cell.angle_alpha   90.00
_cell.angle_beta   90.00
_cell.angle_gamma   90.00
#
_symmetry.space_group_name_H-M   'P 1'
#
loop_
_entity.id
_entity.type
_entity.pdbx_description
1 polymer ?
#
loop_
_entity_poly.entity_id
_entity_poly.type
_entity_poly.pdbx_seq_one_letter_code
_entity_poly.pdbx_strand_id
1 'polypeptide(L)'
;MHDTTIKKVEAGSSPRGEMGQKYLVAGKRVSMRLWKDEPGGKLKHPTSRDYETVGYVISGSAKLDLEGQTLTLKAGDSWLVPAGATHQYTIVELFTAIEATAPPAEVHGRDTP
;
A
#
# COMPACT_ATOMS: atom_id res chain seq x y z
N MET A 1 24.40 20.07 0.87
CA MET A 1 24.22 19.42 2.18
C MET A 1 23.16 18.35 2.09
N HIS A 2 23.40 17.20 2.66
CA HIS A 2 22.41 16.14 2.71
C HIS A 2 21.96 15.92 4.16
N ASP A 3 20.74 15.41 4.29
CA ASP A 3 20.17 15.08 5.59
C ASP A 3 20.80 13.77 6.09
N THR A 4 21.32 13.80 7.31
CA THR A 4 21.92 12.63 7.95
C THR A 4 21.05 12.05 9.06
N THR A 5 19.83 12.56 9.21
CA THR A 5 18.91 12.08 10.25
C THR A 5 18.36 10.70 9.89
N ILE A 6 18.49 9.74 10.80
CA ILE A 6 17.82 8.45 10.65
C ILE A 6 16.56 8.45 11.51
N LYS A 7 15.53 7.74 11.02
CA LYS A 7 14.22 7.71 11.64
C LYS A 7 13.74 6.28 11.79
N LYS A 8 12.91 6.05 12.81
CA LYS A 8 12.27 4.76 13.03
C LYS A 8 10.81 5.01 13.38
N VAL A 9 9.91 4.20 12.86
CA VAL A 9 8.49 4.21 13.19
C VAL A 9 8.09 2.81 13.63
N GLU A 10 7.42 2.72 14.78
CA GLU A 10 6.87 1.45 15.25
C GLU A 10 5.43 1.32 14.76
N ALA A 11 5.11 0.20 14.12
CA ALA A 11 3.79 -0.01 13.52
C ALA A 11 2.66 0.10 14.56
N GLY A 12 2.91 -0.33 15.80
CA GLY A 12 1.91 -0.30 16.85
C GLY A 12 1.43 1.10 17.22
N SER A 13 2.27 2.12 17.02
CA SER A 13 1.94 3.51 17.33
C SER A 13 1.80 4.39 16.11
N SER A 14 1.88 3.84 14.90
CA SER A 14 1.74 4.63 13.68
C SER A 14 0.28 5.01 13.42
N PRO A 15 0.02 6.19 12.85
CA PRO A 15 -1.35 6.61 12.57
C PRO A 15 -1.97 5.79 11.44
N ARG A 16 -3.31 5.67 11.46
CA ARG A 16 -4.06 5.07 10.37
C ARG A 16 -4.59 6.15 9.46
N GLY A 17 -4.53 5.89 8.15
CA GLY A 17 -5.20 6.72 7.16
C GLY A 17 -6.70 6.37 7.08
N GLU A 18 -7.44 7.14 6.28
CA GLU A 18 -8.89 6.97 6.15
C GLU A 18 -9.30 5.61 5.59
N MET A 19 -8.45 4.99 4.79
CA MET A 19 -8.72 3.67 4.21
C MET A 19 -8.28 2.52 5.12
N GLY A 20 -7.74 2.81 6.31
CA GLY A 20 -7.26 1.80 7.25
C GLY A 20 -5.77 1.50 7.17
N GLN A 21 -5.07 2.08 6.22
CA GLN A 21 -3.62 1.89 6.08
C GLN A 21 -2.86 2.54 7.25
N LYS A 22 -1.81 1.87 7.69
CA LYS A 22 -0.91 2.42 8.70
C LYS A 22 0.31 3.01 8.00
N TYR A 23 0.58 4.28 8.24
CA TYR A 23 1.76 4.92 7.68
C TYR A 23 3.00 4.56 8.50
N LEU A 24 3.99 4.04 7.82
CA LEU A 24 5.29 3.72 8.39
C LEU A 24 6.27 4.85 8.08
N VAL A 25 7.57 4.55 8.05
CA VAL A 25 8.56 5.59 7.85
C VAL A 25 8.44 6.21 6.45
N ALA A 26 8.67 7.51 6.37
CA ALA A 26 8.64 8.25 5.10
C ALA A 26 9.95 9.03 4.91
N GLY A 27 10.49 8.92 3.73
CA GLY A 27 11.59 9.75 3.25
C GLY A 27 11.06 10.86 2.35
N LYS A 28 11.95 11.54 1.67
CA LYS A 28 11.57 12.61 0.74
C LYS A 28 10.97 12.07 -0.56
N ARG A 29 11.40 10.90 -1.00
CA ARG A 29 11.05 10.33 -2.31
C ARG A 29 10.25 9.04 -2.21
N VAL A 30 10.20 8.42 -1.04
CA VAL A 30 9.58 7.12 -0.85
C VAL A 30 9.02 7.05 0.57
N SER A 31 7.88 6.39 0.72
CA SER A 31 7.31 6.11 2.04
C SER A 31 6.82 4.67 2.07
N MET A 32 6.60 4.17 3.28
CA MET A 32 6.07 2.83 3.49
C MET A 32 4.72 2.91 4.19
N ARG A 33 3.87 1.92 3.91
CA ARG A 33 2.61 1.75 4.63
C ARG A 33 2.30 0.28 4.82
N LEU A 34 1.51 -0.02 5.84
CA LEU A 34 1.13 -1.36 6.23
C LEU A 34 -0.38 -1.51 6.14
N TRP A 35 -0.83 -2.56 5.47
CA TRP A 35 -2.20 -3.04 5.50
C TRP A 35 -2.20 -4.25 6.42
N LYS A 36 -2.77 -4.11 7.61
CA LYS A 36 -2.72 -5.19 8.61
C LYS A 36 -4.09 -5.77 8.85
N ASP A 37 -4.18 -7.10 8.72
CA ASP A 37 -5.39 -7.87 9.04
C ASP A 37 -6.63 -7.35 8.31
N GLU A 38 -6.50 -7.06 7.02
CA GLU A 38 -7.64 -6.69 6.20
C GLU A 38 -8.58 -7.89 6.02
N PRO A 39 -9.87 -7.75 6.36
CA PRO A 39 -10.79 -8.90 6.33
C PRO A 39 -11.05 -9.40 4.91
N GLY A 40 -11.17 -10.72 4.78
CA GLY A 40 -11.55 -11.36 3.52
C GLY A 40 -12.96 -11.00 3.10
N GLY A 41 -13.22 -11.10 1.80
CA GLY A 41 -14.51 -10.76 1.21
C GLY A 41 -14.70 -9.27 0.95
N LYS A 42 -13.72 -8.45 1.28
CA LYS A 42 -13.81 -7.00 1.10
C LYS A 42 -13.38 -6.59 -0.30
N LEU A 43 -14.28 -5.90 -1.00
CA LEU A 43 -14.00 -5.28 -2.29
C LEU A 43 -13.69 -3.80 -2.05
N LYS A 44 -12.50 -3.38 -2.45
CA LYS A 44 -12.10 -1.98 -2.31
C LYS A 44 -12.52 -1.20 -3.56
N HIS A 45 -12.65 0.12 -3.44
CA HIS A 45 -13.02 0.97 -4.57
C HIS A 45 -11.93 0.99 -5.63
N PRO A 46 -12.29 1.04 -6.93
CA PRO A 46 -11.32 1.30 -7.98
C PRO A 46 -10.66 2.66 -7.73
N THR A 47 -9.37 2.74 -7.96
CA THR A 47 -8.64 3.97 -7.70
C THR A 47 -7.46 4.11 -8.66
N SER A 48 -7.02 5.35 -8.84
CA SER A 48 -5.82 5.70 -9.59
C SER A 48 -5.05 6.70 -8.74
N ARG A 49 -3.74 6.51 -8.66
CA ARG A 49 -2.89 7.35 -7.81
C ARG A 49 -1.76 7.95 -8.64
N ASP A 50 -1.25 9.10 -8.19
CA ASP A 50 -0.13 9.76 -8.84
C ASP A 50 1.23 9.22 -8.39
N TYR A 51 1.24 8.18 -7.58
CA TYR A 51 2.45 7.52 -7.12
C TYR A 51 2.51 6.07 -7.61
N GLU A 52 3.73 5.56 -7.71
CA GLU A 52 3.98 4.15 -7.99
C GLU A 52 4.01 3.39 -6.67
N THR A 53 3.49 2.16 -6.69
CA THR A 53 3.44 1.31 -5.49
C THR A 53 4.15 -0.01 -5.79
N VAL A 54 5.05 -0.43 -4.90
CA VAL A 54 5.55 -1.80 -4.86
C VAL A 54 5.20 -2.38 -3.50
N GLY A 55 4.84 -3.67 -3.47
CA GLY A 55 4.40 -4.28 -2.25
C GLY A 55 4.85 -5.72 -2.09
N TYR A 56 4.71 -6.23 -0.86
CA TYR A 56 5.04 -7.60 -0.51
C TYR A 56 3.98 -8.15 0.43
N VAL A 57 3.42 -9.32 0.10
CA VAL A 57 2.39 -9.96 0.90
C VAL A 57 3.02 -10.74 2.04
N ILE A 58 2.64 -10.41 3.27
CA ILE A 58 3.10 -11.10 4.47
C ILE A 58 2.21 -12.31 4.76
N SER A 59 0.89 -12.14 4.69
CA SER A 59 -0.06 -13.23 4.94
C SER A 59 -1.38 -12.98 4.23
N GLY A 60 -2.13 -14.06 4.00
CA GLY A 60 -3.42 -13.99 3.34
C GLY A 60 -3.33 -13.92 1.83
N SER A 61 -4.43 -13.51 1.20
CA SER A 61 -4.48 -13.40 -0.25
C SER A 61 -5.44 -12.32 -0.70
N ALA A 62 -5.18 -11.78 -1.89
CA ALA A 62 -6.01 -10.75 -2.51
C ALA A 62 -5.93 -10.89 -4.03
N LYS A 63 -6.93 -10.34 -4.71
CA LYS A 63 -6.89 -10.18 -6.17
C LYS A 63 -6.64 -8.72 -6.48
N LEU A 64 -5.80 -8.48 -7.45
CA LEU A 64 -5.53 -7.14 -7.98
C LEU A 64 -5.97 -7.10 -9.43
N ASP A 65 -6.93 -6.25 -9.72
CA ASP A 65 -7.39 -5.97 -11.09
C ASP A 65 -6.81 -4.63 -11.53
N LEU A 66 -6.16 -4.62 -12.67
CA LEU A 66 -5.52 -3.42 -13.20
C LEU A 66 -5.68 -3.40 -14.72
N GLU A 67 -6.52 -2.50 -15.20
CA GLU A 67 -6.73 -2.24 -16.63
C GLU A 67 -6.86 -3.51 -17.47
N GLY A 68 -7.80 -4.39 -17.08
CA GLY A 68 -8.11 -5.62 -17.79
C GLY A 68 -7.24 -6.83 -17.41
N GLN A 69 -6.26 -6.64 -16.55
CA GLN A 69 -5.40 -7.71 -16.04
C GLN A 69 -5.81 -8.06 -14.61
N THR A 70 -5.73 -9.32 -14.24
CA THR A 70 -6.02 -9.80 -12.89
C THR A 70 -4.85 -10.63 -12.37
N LEU A 71 -4.36 -10.29 -11.18
CA LEU A 71 -3.35 -11.07 -10.48
C LEU A 71 -3.90 -11.57 -9.17
N THR A 72 -3.49 -12.77 -8.76
CA THR A 72 -3.71 -13.27 -7.40
C THR A 72 -2.43 -13.05 -6.61
N LEU A 73 -2.57 -12.37 -5.48
CA LEU A 73 -1.46 -12.06 -4.58
C LEU A 73 -1.56 -12.95 -3.36
N LYS A 74 -0.50 -13.71 -3.08
CA LYS A 74 -0.42 -14.64 -1.94
C LYS A 74 0.83 -14.35 -1.13
N ALA A 75 0.88 -14.85 0.09
CA ALA A 75 2.05 -14.69 0.96
C ALA A 75 3.35 -15.02 0.21
N GLY A 76 4.30 -14.11 0.27
CA GLY A 76 5.58 -14.23 -0.43
C GLY A 76 5.62 -13.57 -1.80
N ASP A 77 4.48 -13.14 -2.34
CA ASP A 77 4.45 -12.45 -3.62
C ASP A 77 4.76 -10.97 -3.46
N SER A 78 5.41 -10.39 -4.45
CA SER A 78 5.56 -8.95 -4.56
C SER A 78 4.91 -8.48 -5.86
N TRP A 79 4.49 -7.22 -5.87
CA TRP A 79 3.76 -6.68 -7.03
C TRP A 79 4.06 -5.21 -7.24
N LEU A 80 3.68 -4.72 -8.41
CA LEU A 80 3.83 -3.33 -8.80
C LEU A 80 2.50 -2.78 -9.32
N VAL A 81 2.14 -1.59 -8.86
CA VAL A 81 1.08 -0.79 -9.47
C VAL A 81 1.72 0.48 -10.01
N PRO A 82 1.77 0.66 -11.34
CA PRO A 82 2.34 1.86 -11.94
C PRO A 82 1.53 3.12 -11.57
N ALA A 83 2.22 4.26 -11.53
CA ALA A 83 1.56 5.54 -11.31
C ALA A 83 0.51 5.79 -12.41
N GLY A 84 -0.65 6.25 -12.01
CA GLY A 84 -1.75 6.57 -12.94
C GLY A 84 -2.60 5.39 -13.37
N ALA A 85 -2.21 4.16 -13.08
CA ALA A 85 -2.98 2.98 -13.49
C ALA A 85 -4.21 2.79 -12.59
N THR A 86 -5.37 2.70 -13.19
CA THR A 86 -6.61 2.41 -12.46
C THR A 86 -6.59 0.95 -12.02
N HIS A 87 -6.80 0.74 -10.74
CA HIS A 87 -6.72 -0.59 -10.15
C HIS A 87 -7.73 -0.78 -9.02
N GLN A 88 -7.99 -2.04 -8.69
CA GLN A 88 -8.93 -2.41 -7.65
C GLN A 88 -8.45 -3.69 -6.96
N TYR A 89 -8.49 -3.67 -5.63
CA TYR A 89 -8.17 -4.86 -4.82
C TYR A 89 -9.44 -5.53 -4.33
N THR A 90 -9.43 -6.86 -4.31
CA THR A 90 -10.44 -7.66 -3.62
C THR A 90 -9.71 -8.54 -2.61
N ILE A 91 -9.99 -8.34 -1.33
CA ILE A 91 -9.37 -9.16 -0.28
C ILE A 91 -10.08 -10.50 -0.24
N VAL A 92 -9.33 -11.59 -0.41
CA VAL A 92 -9.89 -12.94 -0.44
C VAL A 92 -9.79 -13.60 0.94
N GLU A 93 -8.61 -13.61 1.52
CA GLU A 93 -8.35 -14.13 2.87
C GLU A 93 -7.74 -13.04 3.71
N LEU A 94 -7.91 -13.10 5.03
CA LEU A 94 -7.34 -12.11 5.96
C LEU A 94 -5.94 -11.71 5.52
N PHE A 95 -5.74 -10.44 5.17
CA PHE A 95 -4.62 -10.01 4.36
C PHE A 95 -3.73 -9.01 5.11
N THR A 96 -2.44 -9.26 5.10
CA THR A 96 -1.44 -8.34 5.63
C THR A 96 -0.34 -8.16 4.58
N ALA A 97 -0.05 -6.92 4.24
CA ALA A 97 0.95 -6.60 3.23
C ALA A 97 1.64 -5.28 3.56
N ILE A 98 2.87 -5.16 3.12
CA ILE A 98 3.64 -3.94 3.25
C ILE A 98 3.87 -3.36 1.87
N GLU A 99 3.81 -2.02 1.78
CA GLU A 99 3.98 -1.31 0.50
C GLU A 99 4.96 -0.16 0.64
N ALA A 100 5.63 0.15 -0.45
CA ALA A 100 6.41 1.38 -0.58
C ALA A 100 5.80 2.18 -1.73
N THR A 101 5.66 3.49 -1.54
CA THR A 101 5.10 4.40 -2.55
C THR A 101 6.09 5.51 -2.85
N ALA A 102 6.20 5.88 -4.12
CA ALA A 102 7.06 6.95 -4.58
C ALA A 102 6.33 7.75 -5.66
N PRO A 103 6.09 9.04 -5.42
CA PRO A 103 6.36 9.83 -4.22
C PRO A 103 5.54 9.37 -3.01
N PRO A 104 5.88 9.84 -1.80
CA PRO A 104 5.20 9.40 -0.57
C PRO A 104 3.68 9.58 -0.61
N ALA A 105 2.95 8.52 -0.26
CA ALA A 105 1.49 8.50 -0.37
C ALA A 105 0.79 9.45 0.61
N GLU A 106 1.38 9.69 1.76
CA GLU A 106 0.72 10.46 2.82
C GLU A 106 0.79 11.97 2.67
N VAL A 107 1.54 12.49 1.70
CA VAL A 107 1.72 13.93 1.53
C VAL A 107 0.87 14.48 0.39
N HIS A 108 0.45 15.75 0.53
CA HIS A 108 -0.32 16.49 -0.49
C HIS A 108 -1.62 15.80 -0.90
N GLY A 109 -2.26 15.07 0.02
CA GLY A 109 -3.53 14.41 -0.24
C GLY A 109 -3.46 13.26 -1.24
N ARG A 110 -2.27 12.73 -1.51
CA ARG A 110 -2.11 11.66 -2.49
C ARG A 110 -2.89 10.38 -2.17
N ASP A 111 -3.19 10.17 -0.90
CA ASP A 111 -3.83 8.94 -0.44
C ASP A 111 -5.28 9.16 0.03
N THR A 112 -5.96 10.14 -0.54
CA THR A 112 -7.37 10.36 -0.23
C THR A 112 -8.21 9.26 -0.90
N PRO A 113 -9.28 8.82 -0.23
CA PRO A 113 -10.19 7.82 -0.81
C PRO A 113 -10.88 8.28 -2.09
#